data_1c5cf4373b58f52d29a34bd56a8362df
#
_entry.id   1c5cf4373b58f52d29a34bd56a8362df
#
_cell.length_a   1.000
_cell.length_b   1.000
_cell.length_c   1.000
_cell.angle_alpha   90.00
_cell.angle_beta   90.00
_cell.angle_gamma   90.00
#
_symmetry.space_group_name_H-M   'P 1'
#
loop_
_entity.id
_entity.type
_entity.pdbx_description
1 polymer ?
#
loop_
_entity_poly.entity_id
_entity_poly.type
_entity_poly.pdbx_seq_one_letter_code
_entity_poly.pdbx_strand_id
1 'polypeptide(L)'
;MTSKYLFAAFVAACLGTISCSSDAEQTTEQTTQRARVRLVCNTAPAVTMNAPSSRATLAANGKALTDIYIFDYNKATGALLQLLHQTSTATDFAEPELMLDYGEHTIRVVATRSTTPSLLDATGTVWTSADNVLTTISGTIPAALTATKTSDTFGASADVSVGVGTSQAVTITLDRLVAQLVIDSKDTYPAECSTFDIALAEYRSISCADLSVICSENNHRLTEVSSLAGKAGQAMTYFVLVPAEGYTTDVTITTNSTAGTQYASITVPNVPFARNKVTTISGTFYNHQQGFSVAINDTWDAEGNTINI
;
A
#
# COMPACT_ATOMS: atom_id res chain seq x y z
N MET A 1 70.85 11.80 -12.78
CA MET A 1 70.77 12.62 -13.98
C MET A 1 69.60 13.51 -13.89
N THR A 2 69.64 14.65 -13.23
CA THR A 2 69.94 16.01 -13.63
C THR A 2 69.22 16.45 -14.91
N SER A 3 68.25 17.32 -14.83
CA SER A 3 68.24 18.62 -15.44
C SER A 3 67.08 19.51 -14.91
N LYS A 4 67.54 20.66 -14.39
CA LYS A 4 66.84 21.88 -14.04
C LYS A 4 66.72 22.75 -15.30
N TYR A 5 65.68 23.57 -15.37
CA TYR A 5 65.63 24.96 -15.91
C TYR A 5 64.33 25.57 -15.42
N LEU A 6 64.33 26.51 -14.74
CA LEU A 6 64.48 27.91 -14.35
C LEU A 6 64.34 28.89 -15.51
N PHE A 7 63.54 29.92 -15.35
CA PHE A 7 63.48 31.29 -15.90
C PHE A 7 62.02 31.68 -16.19
N ALA A 8 61.51 32.88 -16.00
CA ALA A 8 61.91 34.10 -15.28
C ALA A 8 60.64 34.99 -15.13
N ALA A 9 60.71 35.88 -14.17
CA ALA A 9 59.71 36.87 -13.87
C ALA A 9 59.59 37.94 -14.97
N PHE A 10 58.37 38.45 -15.18
CA PHE A 10 58.16 39.77 -15.75
C PHE A 10 57.15 40.54 -14.90
N VAL A 11 57.67 41.55 -14.21
CA VAL A 11 56.93 42.56 -13.49
C VAL A 11 56.52 43.64 -14.49
N ALA A 12 55.23 43.91 -14.60
CA ALA A 12 54.76 45.16 -15.20
C ALA A 12 53.67 45.71 -14.26
N ALA A 13 54.04 46.75 -13.54
CA ALA A 13 53.12 47.56 -12.77
C ALA A 13 52.36 48.49 -13.73
N CYS A 14 51.01 48.42 -13.66
CA CYS A 14 50.14 49.50 -14.12
C CYS A 14 49.13 49.84 -13.00
N LEU A 15 49.35 51.02 -12.44
CA LEU A 15 48.38 51.75 -11.61
C LEU A 15 47.18 52.10 -12.48
N GLY A 16 45.98 51.72 -12.06
CA GLY A 16 44.73 52.08 -12.75
C GLY A 16 43.53 51.87 -11.84
N THR A 17 43.14 52.91 -11.13
CA THR A 17 41.80 53.28 -10.63
C THR A 17 40.94 52.19 -9.98
N ILE A 18 40.79 52.38 -8.69
CA ILE A 18 39.73 51.73 -7.84
C ILE A 18 38.36 52.15 -8.34
N SER A 19 37.65 51.26 -8.97
CA SER A 19 36.19 51.31 -9.11
C SER A 19 35.63 50.22 -8.22
N CYS A 20 35.10 50.60 -7.07
CA CYS A 20 34.26 49.77 -6.26
C CYS A 20 32.95 49.51 -7.03
N SER A 21 32.88 48.40 -7.77
CA SER A 21 31.61 47.77 -8.06
C SER A 21 31.44 46.64 -7.05
N SER A 22 30.58 46.82 -6.09
CA SER A 22 30.05 45.75 -5.26
C SER A 22 29.25 44.84 -6.20
N ASP A 23 29.88 43.84 -6.79
CA ASP A 23 29.18 42.69 -7.29
C ASP A 23 28.63 41.94 -6.07
N ALA A 24 27.43 42.37 -5.66
CA ALA A 24 26.58 41.50 -4.91
C ALA A 24 26.38 40.24 -5.80
N GLU A 25 26.98 39.13 -5.41
CA GLU A 25 26.55 37.82 -5.89
C GLU A 25 25.04 37.77 -5.61
N GLN A 26 24.24 38.05 -6.64
CA GLN A 26 22.86 37.65 -6.68
C GLN A 26 22.87 36.11 -6.71
N THR A 27 22.87 35.51 -5.52
CA THR A 27 22.30 34.20 -5.33
C THR A 27 20.86 34.32 -5.82
N THR A 28 20.64 34.00 -7.09
CA THR A 28 19.30 33.73 -7.61
C THR A 28 18.79 32.56 -6.81
N GLU A 29 18.06 32.84 -5.72
CA GLU A 29 17.16 31.87 -5.15
C GLU A 29 16.26 31.47 -6.32
N GLN A 30 16.51 30.27 -6.81
CA GLN A 30 15.67 29.64 -7.81
C GLN A 30 14.35 29.36 -7.11
N THR A 31 13.45 30.35 -7.11
CA THR A 31 12.10 30.19 -6.59
C THR A 31 11.46 29.06 -7.39
N THR A 32 11.43 27.87 -6.81
CA THR A 32 10.79 26.71 -7.41
C THR A 32 9.33 27.10 -7.65
N GLN A 33 8.96 27.19 -8.92
CA GLN A 33 7.58 27.55 -9.27
C GLN A 33 6.70 26.34 -9.01
N ARG A 34 5.59 26.53 -8.31
CA ARG A 34 4.65 25.49 -7.90
C ARG A 34 3.25 25.78 -8.40
N ALA A 35 2.50 24.74 -8.63
CA ALA A 35 1.08 24.84 -8.94
C ALA A 35 0.26 23.94 -8.01
N ARG A 36 -1.01 24.31 -7.85
CA ARG A 36 -2.00 23.53 -7.12
C ARG A 36 -2.60 22.48 -8.02
N VAL A 37 -2.54 21.23 -7.57
CA VAL A 37 -3.13 20.08 -8.26
C VAL A 37 -4.11 19.42 -7.30
N ARG A 38 -5.39 19.41 -7.63
CA ARG A 38 -6.40 18.68 -6.89
C ARG A 38 -6.36 17.22 -7.34
N LEU A 39 -6.12 16.32 -6.42
CA LEU A 39 -6.22 14.90 -6.66
C LEU A 39 -7.64 14.43 -6.36
N VAL A 40 -8.20 13.54 -7.18
CA VAL A 40 -9.50 12.89 -6.93
C VAL A 40 -9.31 11.39 -7.06
N CYS A 41 -9.37 10.67 -5.93
CA CYS A 41 -9.19 9.23 -5.90
C CYS A 41 -10.55 8.51 -5.90
N ASN A 42 -10.72 7.57 -6.83
CA ASN A 42 -11.90 6.71 -6.93
C ASN A 42 -11.47 5.24 -6.89
N THR A 43 -12.35 4.33 -6.50
CA THR A 43 -12.12 2.87 -6.62
C THR A 43 -12.79 2.31 -7.86
N ALA A 44 -12.18 1.31 -8.49
CA ALA A 44 -12.79 0.53 -9.56
C ALA A 44 -13.42 -0.78 -9.01
N PRO A 45 -14.63 -1.19 -9.48
CA PRO A 45 -15.59 -0.43 -10.27
C PRO A 45 -16.15 0.75 -9.47
N ALA A 46 -16.49 1.85 -10.16
CA ALA A 46 -17.03 3.04 -9.53
C ALA A 46 -18.29 2.70 -8.72
N VAL A 47 -18.14 2.61 -7.42
CA VAL A 47 -19.28 2.56 -6.52
C VAL A 47 -19.85 3.97 -6.49
N THR A 48 -21.11 4.10 -6.86
CA THR A 48 -21.86 5.35 -6.88
C THR A 48 -21.55 6.19 -5.66
N MET A 49 -20.90 7.34 -5.89
CA MET A 49 -20.77 8.38 -4.89
C MET A 49 -22.18 8.84 -4.53
N ASN A 50 -22.65 8.48 -3.36
CA ASN A 50 -23.84 9.09 -2.81
C ASN A 50 -23.58 10.57 -2.61
N ALA A 51 -24.54 11.39 -3.04
CA ALA A 51 -24.59 12.84 -3.12
C ALA A 51 -23.90 13.58 -1.94
N PRO A 52 -23.55 14.85 -2.10
CA PRO A 52 -22.56 15.58 -1.31
C PRO A 52 -22.92 15.64 0.17
N SER A 53 -22.36 14.74 0.93
CA SER A 53 -22.12 14.99 2.32
C SER A 53 -20.84 15.80 2.44
N SER A 54 -20.73 16.63 3.45
CA SER A 54 -19.62 17.56 3.68
C SER A 54 -18.24 16.92 3.86
N ARG A 55 -18.08 15.63 3.51
CA ARG A 55 -16.83 14.85 3.50
C ARG A 55 -16.83 13.89 2.33
N ALA A 56 -15.76 13.90 1.54
CA ALA A 56 -15.51 12.87 0.55
C ALA A 56 -15.34 11.52 1.27
N THR A 57 -15.97 10.47 0.73
CA THR A 57 -15.86 9.12 1.27
C THR A 57 -15.35 8.21 0.16
N LEU A 58 -14.12 7.76 0.27
CA LEU A 58 -13.59 6.72 -0.59
C LEU A 58 -14.07 5.37 -0.05
N ALA A 59 -14.81 4.62 -0.86
CA ALA A 59 -15.41 3.36 -0.45
C ALA A 59 -15.37 2.33 -1.58
N ALA A 60 -15.24 1.06 -1.18
CA ALA A 60 -15.35 -0.07 -2.09
C ALA A 60 -16.31 -1.10 -1.49
N ASN A 61 -17.22 -1.65 -2.32
CA ASN A 61 -18.26 -2.60 -1.90
C ASN A 61 -19.05 -2.12 -0.67
N GLY A 62 -19.39 -0.82 -0.62
CA GLY A 62 -20.14 -0.22 0.49
C GLY A 62 -19.35 -0.02 1.79
N LYS A 63 -18.06 -0.36 1.83
CA LYS A 63 -17.19 -0.17 3.00
C LYS A 63 -16.19 0.94 2.75
N ALA A 64 -16.07 1.86 3.72
CA ALA A 64 -15.14 2.96 3.65
C ALA A 64 -13.68 2.47 3.73
N LEU A 65 -12.81 3.08 2.94
CA LEU A 65 -11.37 3.05 3.15
C LEU A 65 -11.04 4.08 4.23
N THR A 66 -10.04 3.80 5.03
CA THR A 66 -9.72 4.61 6.21
C THR A 66 -8.40 5.34 6.11
N ASP A 67 -7.49 4.82 5.30
CA ASP A 67 -6.14 5.34 5.15
C ASP A 67 -5.78 5.46 3.68
N ILE A 68 -5.09 6.53 3.32
CA ILE A 68 -4.56 6.76 1.99
C ILE A 68 -3.13 7.32 2.07
N TYR A 69 -2.23 6.74 1.30
CA TYR A 69 -0.85 7.19 1.11
C TYR A 69 -0.70 7.70 -0.31
N ILE A 70 -0.18 8.91 -0.46
CA ILE A 70 0.03 9.57 -1.75
C ILE A 70 1.50 9.94 -1.84
N PHE A 71 2.17 9.41 -2.85
CA PHE A 71 3.59 9.61 -3.12
C PHE A 71 3.74 10.41 -4.40
N ASP A 72 4.45 11.52 -4.33
CA ASP A 72 4.83 12.33 -5.49
C ASP A 72 6.29 12.09 -5.84
N TYR A 73 6.54 11.60 -7.03
CA TYR A 73 7.88 11.35 -7.55
C TYR A 73 8.19 12.28 -8.72
N ASN A 74 9.44 12.76 -8.78
CA ASN A 74 9.97 13.33 -10.01
C ASN A 74 10.05 12.21 -11.07
N LYS A 75 9.32 12.35 -12.16
CA LYS A 75 9.21 11.31 -13.19
C LYS A 75 10.54 11.02 -13.87
N ALA A 76 11.39 12.03 -14.07
CA ALA A 76 12.63 11.89 -14.79
C ALA A 76 13.73 11.20 -13.96
N THR A 77 13.76 11.47 -12.65
CA THR A 77 14.80 10.95 -11.74
C THR A 77 14.33 9.78 -10.89
N GLY A 78 13.03 9.57 -10.76
CA GLY A 78 12.44 8.61 -9.82
C GLY A 78 12.59 9.02 -8.35
N ALA A 79 13.05 10.25 -8.08
CA ALA A 79 13.19 10.74 -6.72
C ALA A 79 11.83 11.03 -6.10
N LEU A 80 11.60 10.54 -4.89
CA LEU A 80 10.41 10.88 -4.11
C LEU A 80 10.54 12.33 -3.61
N LEU A 81 9.58 13.17 -3.95
CA LEU A 81 9.56 14.60 -3.62
C LEU A 81 8.71 14.89 -2.39
N GLN A 82 7.55 14.29 -2.31
CA GLN A 82 6.56 14.54 -1.26
C GLN A 82 5.81 13.25 -0.91
N LEU A 83 5.31 13.19 0.31
CA LEU A 83 4.46 12.12 0.81
C LEU A 83 3.32 12.72 1.64
N LEU A 84 2.12 12.24 1.40
CA LEU A 84 0.94 12.55 2.20
C LEU A 84 0.33 11.23 2.70
N HIS A 85 0.12 11.13 4.01
CA HIS A 85 -0.75 10.13 4.61
C HIS A 85 -1.99 10.83 5.13
N GLN A 86 -3.16 10.42 4.67
CA GLN A 86 -4.44 10.87 5.19
C GLN A 86 -5.19 9.72 5.85
N THR A 87 -5.87 10.04 6.92
CA THR A 87 -6.90 9.17 7.52
C THR A 87 -8.29 9.67 7.13
N SER A 88 -9.30 8.80 7.23
CA SER A 88 -10.70 9.16 6.90
C SER A 88 -11.27 10.31 7.74
N THR A 89 -10.52 10.80 8.72
CA THR A 89 -10.86 12.01 9.51
C THR A 89 -10.50 13.31 8.81
N ALA A 90 -9.65 13.28 7.76
CA ALA A 90 -9.33 14.46 6.97
C ALA A 90 -10.56 15.01 6.25
N THR A 91 -10.69 16.34 6.19
CA THR A 91 -11.83 17.01 5.53
C THR A 91 -11.81 16.82 4.02
N ASP A 92 -10.60 16.68 3.46
CA ASP A 92 -10.29 16.47 2.04
C ASP A 92 -9.81 15.04 1.76
N PHE A 93 -10.23 14.06 2.57
CA PHE A 93 -9.86 12.65 2.41
C PHE A 93 -10.14 12.18 1.00
N ALA A 94 -9.13 11.59 0.36
CA ALA A 94 -9.13 11.13 -1.03
C ALA A 94 -9.25 12.25 -2.11
N GLU A 95 -9.34 13.50 -1.72
CA GLU A 95 -9.38 14.66 -2.63
C GLU A 95 -8.44 15.79 -2.19
N PRO A 96 -7.19 15.51 -1.79
CA PRO A 96 -6.29 16.55 -1.31
C PRO A 96 -5.85 17.50 -2.43
N GLU A 97 -5.52 18.71 -2.03
CA GLU A 97 -4.82 19.68 -2.86
C GLU A 97 -3.31 19.55 -2.66
N LEU A 98 -2.59 19.17 -3.70
CA LEU A 98 -1.14 19.01 -3.69
C LEU A 98 -0.47 20.27 -4.24
N MET A 99 0.61 20.71 -3.62
CA MET A 99 1.49 21.77 -4.13
C MET A 99 2.69 21.11 -4.82
N LEU A 100 2.63 21.03 -6.14
CA LEU A 100 3.65 20.36 -6.96
C LEU A 100 4.57 21.39 -7.64
N ASP A 101 5.85 21.08 -7.73
CA ASP A 101 6.81 21.85 -8.50
C ASP A 101 6.46 21.77 -10.00
N TYR A 102 6.92 22.76 -10.80
CA TYR A 102 6.74 22.63 -12.25
C TYR A 102 7.60 21.48 -12.79
N GLY A 103 7.02 20.67 -13.66
CA GLY A 103 7.69 19.52 -14.27
C GLY A 103 6.78 18.30 -14.43
N GLU A 104 7.43 17.19 -14.72
CA GLU A 104 6.78 15.88 -14.86
C GLU A 104 6.83 15.11 -13.56
N HIS A 105 5.68 14.65 -13.11
CA HIS A 105 5.48 13.92 -11.87
C HIS A 105 4.89 12.54 -12.13
N THR A 106 5.17 11.60 -11.26
CA THR A 106 4.43 10.34 -11.14
C THR A 106 3.82 10.29 -9.74
N ILE A 107 2.49 10.38 -9.69
CA ILE A 107 1.74 10.27 -8.44
C ILE A 107 1.34 8.82 -8.24
N ARG A 108 1.71 8.23 -7.10
CA ARG A 108 1.28 6.89 -6.69
C ARG A 108 0.39 6.98 -5.47
N VAL A 109 -0.65 6.17 -5.48
CA VAL A 109 -1.65 6.15 -4.41
C VAL A 109 -1.85 4.73 -3.93
N VAL A 110 -1.83 4.55 -2.60
CA VAL A 110 -2.26 3.31 -1.94
C VAL A 110 -3.32 3.67 -0.91
N ALA A 111 -4.46 3.00 -0.97
CA ALA A 111 -5.55 3.19 -0.01
C ALA A 111 -5.92 1.86 0.64
N THR A 112 -6.21 1.87 1.94
CA THR A 112 -6.51 0.67 2.73
C THR A 112 -7.78 0.85 3.54
N ARG A 113 -8.43 -0.27 3.87
CA ARG A 113 -9.63 -0.26 4.73
C ARG A 113 -9.27 -0.12 6.22
N SER A 114 -8.05 -0.40 6.59
CA SER A 114 -7.52 -0.25 7.94
C SER A 114 -6.08 0.28 7.85
N THR A 115 -5.45 0.49 8.99
CA THR A 115 -4.06 0.96 9.06
C THR A 115 -3.01 -0.01 8.49
N THR A 116 -3.43 -1.07 7.79
CA THR A 116 -2.52 -2.08 7.23
C THR A 116 -2.83 -2.42 5.77
N PRO A 117 -1.85 -2.48 4.87
CA PRO A 117 -0.43 -2.23 5.09
C PRO A 117 -0.12 -0.76 5.41
N SER A 118 0.94 -0.51 6.17
CA SER A 118 1.39 0.82 6.56
C SER A 118 2.88 0.99 6.28
N LEU A 119 3.36 2.23 6.23
CA LEU A 119 4.79 2.51 6.22
C LEU A 119 5.37 2.19 7.59
N LEU A 120 6.35 1.31 7.63
CA LEU A 120 7.10 0.99 8.84
C LEU A 120 8.51 1.55 8.71
N ASP A 121 9.00 2.18 9.76
CA ASP A 121 10.39 2.59 9.84
C ASP A 121 11.34 1.38 10.05
N ALA A 122 12.63 1.64 10.12
CA ALA A 122 13.65 0.60 10.34
C ALA A 122 13.49 -0.16 11.66
N THR A 123 12.71 0.36 12.60
CA THR A 123 12.40 -0.28 13.91
C THR A 123 11.10 -1.07 13.88
N GLY A 124 10.36 -1.04 12.75
CA GLY A 124 9.03 -1.66 12.61
C GLY A 124 7.90 -0.84 13.21
N THR A 125 8.17 0.41 13.59
CA THR A 125 7.14 1.34 14.06
C THR A 125 6.45 2.00 12.86
N VAL A 126 5.15 2.23 12.97
CA VAL A 126 4.40 2.93 11.90
C VAL A 126 4.97 4.35 11.74
N TRP A 127 5.46 4.63 10.52
CA TRP A 127 5.90 5.96 10.18
C TRP A 127 4.68 6.89 10.07
N THR A 128 4.65 7.91 10.90
CA THR A 128 3.60 8.94 10.86
C THR A 128 4.23 10.25 10.42
N SER A 129 3.79 10.78 9.27
CA SER A 129 3.82 12.24 9.12
C SER A 129 2.80 12.85 10.09
N ALA A 130 2.94 14.13 10.42
CA ALA A 130 1.85 14.82 11.10
C ALA A 130 0.57 14.56 10.29
N ASP A 131 -0.44 13.96 10.93
CA ASP A 131 -1.61 13.44 10.26
C ASP A 131 -2.21 14.44 9.28
N ASN A 132 -2.42 14.00 8.04
CA ASN A 132 -3.02 14.77 6.95
C ASN A 132 -2.20 15.99 6.46
N VAL A 133 -0.90 16.04 6.70
CA VAL A 133 -0.02 17.10 6.20
C VAL A 133 0.91 16.56 5.13
N LEU A 134 0.90 17.21 3.96
CA LEU A 134 1.87 16.94 2.91
C LEU A 134 3.28 17.29 3.41
N THR A 135 4.15 16.32 3.48
CA THR A 135 5.50 16.46 3.99
C THR A 135 6.50 16.44 2.84
N THR A 136 7.26 17.53 2.68
CA THR A 136 8.46 17.51 1.84
C THR A 136 9.50 16.63 2.50
N ILE A 137 10.09 15.71 1.73
CA ILE A 137 10.90 14.66 2.28
C ILE A 137 12.31 15.13 2.52
N SER A 138 12.69 15.16 3.81
CA SER A 138 14.08 15.24 4.23
C SER A 138 14.38 13.99 5.08
N GLY A 139 15.09 13.02 4.52
CA GLY A 139 15.48 11.82 5.25
C GLY A 139 15.14 10.50 4.52
N THR A 140 15.44 9.38 5.17
CA THR A 140 15.18 8.05 4.63
C THR A 140 13.73 7.66 4.90
N ILE A 141 12.95 7.49 3.83
CA ILE A 141 11.60 6.96 3.91
C ILE A 141 11.63 5.44 3.71
N PRO A 142 10.75 4.70 4.40
CA PRO A 142 10.59 3.29 4.13
C PRO A 142 10.31 3.02 2.65
N ALA A 143 10.98 2.04 2.08
CA ALA A 143 10.86 1.70 0.67
C ALA A 143 9.53 1.00 0.34
N ALA A 144 8.80 0.53 1.35
CA ALA A 144 7.57 -0.23 1.17
C ALA A 144 6.59 -0.03 2.32
N LEU A 145 5.28 -0.14 1.98
CA LEU A 145 4.24 -0.36 2.98
C LEU A 145 4.23 -1.85 3.33
N THR A 146 4.24 -2.17 4.62
CA THR A 146 4.29 -3.54 5.11
C THR A 146 3.15 -3.83 6.07
N ALA A 147 2.65 -5.07 6.04
CA ALA A 147 1.59 -5.53 6.92
C ALA A 147 1.93 -6.87 7.56
N THR A 148 1.62 -7.04 8.84
CA THR A 148 1.55 -8.37 9.49
C THR A 148 0.25 -9.08 9.11
N LYS A 149 -0.79 -8.31 8.78
CA LYS A 149 -2.10 -8.76 8.34
C LYS A 149 -2.62 -7.76 7.31
N THR A 150 -2.87 -8.23 6.10
CA THR A 150 -3.34 -7.36 5.00
C THR A 150 -4.82 -7.08 5.15
N SER A 151 -5.22 -5.84 4.94
CA SER A 151 -6.62 -5.44 4.76
C SER A 151 -6.98 -5.29 3.29
N ASP A 152 -8.23 -4.97 2.99
CA ASP A 152 -8.64 -4.63 1.63
C ASP A 152 -7.89 -3.38 1.15
N THR A 153 -7.08 -3.54 0.12
CA THR A 153 -6.05 -2.57 -0.30
C THR A 153 -6.16 -2.30 -1.78
N PHE A 154 -6.03 -1.03 -2.13
CA PHE A 154 -6.14 -0.51 -3.49
C PHE A 154 -4.92 0.33 -3.84
N GLY A 155 -4.60 0.44 -5.12
CA GLY A 155 -3.49 1.30 -5.57
C GLY A 155 -3.57 1.63 -7.04
N ALA A 156 -2.97 2.74 -7.40
CA ALA A 156 -2.79 3.17 -8.79
C ALA A 156 -1.64 4.17 -8.92
N SER A 157 -1.22 4.38 -10.16
CA SER A 157 -0.21 5.37 -10.52
C SER A 157 -0.71 6.22 -11.69
N ALA A 158 -0.42 7.51 -11.67
CA ALA A 158 -0.72 8.43 -12.74
C ALA A 158 0.45 9.39 -12.98
N ASP A 159 0.72 9.68 -14.25
CA ASP A 159 1.66 10.73 -14.64
C ASP A 159 0.95 12.07 -14.74
N VAL A 160 1.58 13.11 -14.23
CA VAL A 160 1.05 14.47 -14.14
C VAL A 160 2.09 15.46 -14.63
N SER A 161 1.73 16.29 -15.63
CA SER A 161 2.56 17.41 -16.09
C SER A 161 2.07 18.70 -15.45
N VAL A 162 2.95 19.39 -14.75
CA VAL A 162 2.66 20.62 -14.00
C VAL A 162 3.39 21.80 -14.64
N GLY A 163 2.68 22.83 -15.04
CA GLY A 163 3.23 24.01 -15.71
C GLY A 163 2.57 25.32 -15.25
N VAL A 164 2.99 26.42 -15.89
CA VAL A 164 2.47 27.77 -15.58
C VAL A 164 0.95 27.82 -15.78
N GLY A 165 0.25 28.30 -14.75
CA GLY A 165 -1.21 28.50 -14.80
C GLY A 165 -2.05 27.21 -14.67
N THR A 166 -1.43 26.09 -14.36
CA THR A 166 -2.16 24.84 -14.10
C THR A 166 -2.87 24.91 -12.75
N SER A 167 -4.19 25.13 -12.78
CA SER A 167 -5.10 24.63 -11.75
C SER A 167 -5.79 23.40 -12.36
N GLN A 168 -5.34 22.21 -11.98
CA GLN A 168 -5.79 20.99 -12.65
C GLN A 168 -6.32 20.01 -11.61
N ALA A 169 -7.43 19.36 -11.95
CA ALA A 169 -7.90 18.19 -11.21
C ALA A 169 -7.39 16.93 -11.90
N VAL A 170 -6.73 16.05 -11.16
CA VAL A 170 -6.26 14.74 -11.63
C VAL A 170 -7.09 13.66 -10.98
N THR A 171 -7.79 12.88 -11.78
CA THR A 171 -8.57 11.74 -11.31
C THR A 171 -7.72 10.47 -11.40
N ILE A 172 -7.59 9.75 -10.28
CA ILE A 172 -6.91 8.46 -10.21
C ILE A 172 -7.93 7.39 -9.81
N THR A 173 -8.10 6.38 -10.65
CA THR A 173 -8.92 5.22 -10.35
C THR A 173 -8.05 4.14 -9.73
N LEU A 174 -8.36 3.74 -8.50
CA LEU A 174 -7.62 2.77 -7.73
C LEU A 174 -8.11 1.36 -8.03
N ASP A 175 -7.20 0.48 -8.40
CA ASP A 175 -7.44 -0.95 -8.60
C ASP A 175 -7.15 -1.73 -7.32
N ARG A 176 -7.93 -2.80 -7.06
CA ARG A 176 -7.71 -3.64 -5.89
C ARG A 176 -6.43 -4.46 -6.07
N LEU A 177 -5.54 -4.38 -5.10
CA LEU A 177 -4.23 -5.07 -5.07
C LEU A 177 -4.28 -6.43 -4.36
N VAL A 178 -5.42 -6.80 -3.79
CA VAL A 178 -5.60 -8.02 -2.99
C VAL A 178 -6.55 -9.01 -3.67
N ALA A 179 -6.37 -10.29 -3.31
CA ALA A 179 -7.40 -11.33 -3.40
C ALA A 179 -8.07 -11.50 -2.04
N GLN A 180 -9.25 -12.06 -2.04
CA GLN A 180 -9.93 -12.55 -0.84
C GLN A 180 -9.80 -14.07 -0.78
N LEU A 181 -9.24 -14.61 0.32
CA LEU A 181 -9.26 -16.02 0.63
C LEU A 181 -10.42 -16.30 1.60
N VAL A 182 -11.32 -17.18 1.20
CA VAL A 182 -12.42 -17.65 2.04
C VAL A 182 -12.18 -19.11 2.39
N ILE A 183 -12.13 -19.42 3.68
CA ILE A 183 -12.12 -20.78 4.20
C ILE A 183 -13.55 -21.10 4.65
N ASP A 184 -14.26 -21.89 3.87
CA ASP A 184 -15.67 -22.23 4.07
C ASP A 184 -15.77 -23.62 4.71
N SER A 185 -15.82 -23.64 6.04
CA SER A 185 -15.95 -24.88 6.83
C SER A 185 -17.36 -25.42 6.74
N LYS A 186 -17.50 -26.67 6.30
CA LYS A 186 -18.78 -27.38 6.20
C LYS A 186 -19.13 -28.20 7.42
N ASP A 187 -18.15 -28.47 8.28
CA ASP A 187 -18.36 -29.24 9.52
C ASP A 187 -18.77 -28.35 10.69
N THR A 188 -19.20 -29.02 11.75
CA THR A 188 -19.46 -28.37 13.03
C THR A 188 -18.17 -28.23 13.81
N TYR A 189 -17.90 -27.02 14.31
CA TYR A 189 -16.75 -26.77 15.14
C TYR A 189 -16.86 -27.55 16.45
N PRO A 190 -15.82 -28.33 16.85
CA PRO A 190 -15.84 -29.03 18.13
C PRO A 190 -16.05 -28.10 19.31
N ALA A 191 -16.61 -28.61 20.41
CA ALA A 191 -16.86 -27.82 21.62
C ALA A 191 -15.58 -27.21 22.21
N GLU A 192 -14.45 -27.86 22.00
CA GLU A 192 -13.13 -27.46 22.48
C GLU A 192 -12.25 -26.81 21.41
N CYS A 193 -12.83 -26.38 20.29
CA CYS A 193 -12.06 -25.67 19.28
C CYS A 193 -11.47 -24.38 19.84
N SER A 194 -10.25 -24.05 19.45
CA SER A 194 -9.55 -22.87 19.92
C SER A 194 -9.09 -22.01 18.75
N THR A 195 -8.20 -22.55 17.90
CA THR A 195 -7.59 -21.77 16.84
C THR A 195 -7.68 -22.47 15.48
N PHE A 196 -7.68 -21.62 14.47
CA PHE A 196 -7.51 -21.95 13.07
C PHE A 196 -6.23 -21.24 12.61
N ASP A 197 -5.22 -22.01 12.23
CA ASP A 197 -3.96 -21.48 11.72
C ASP A 197 -3.88 -21.73 10.22
N ILE A 198 -3.68 -20.69 9.44
CA ILE A 198 -3.54 -20.75 8.00
C ILE A 198 -2.12 -20.36 7.63
N ALA A 199 -1.38 -21.29 7.06
CA ALA A 199 -0.03 -21.07 6.57
C ALA A 199 0.00 -21.08 5.04
N LEU A 200 0.58 -20.05 4.46
CA LEU A 200 0.79 -19.91 3.02
C LEU A 200 2.00 -19.01 2.73
N ALA A 201 2.60 -19.15 1.55
CA ALA A 201 3.49 -18.11 1.05
C ALA A 201 2.63 -16.93 0.58
N GLU A 202 2.86 -15.76 1.17
CA GLU A 202 2.08 -14.56 0.84
C GLU A 202 2.95 -13.32 0.63
N TYR A 203 2.40 -12.38 -0.11
CA TYR A 203 2.97 -11.05 -0.26
C TYR A 203 2.46 -10.17 0.88
N ARG A 204 3.37 -9.47 1.57
CA ARG A 204 3.05 -8.61 2.73
C ARG A 204 3.43 -7.16 2.57
N SER A 205 4.19 -6.84 1.53
CA SER A 205 4.67 -5.48 1.33
C SER A 205 4.34 -5.00 -0.07
N ILE A 206 4.13 -3.69 -0.18
CA ILE A 206 3.93 -2.97 -1.44
C ILE A 206 5.09 -2.00 -1.58
N SER A 207 5.85 -2.12 -2.65
CA SER A 207 6.91 -1.16 -2.99
C SER A 207 6.31 0.22 -3.25
N CYS A 208 6.83 1.23 -2.57
CA CYS A 208 6.39 2.61 -2.81
C CYS A 208 6.87 3.13 -4.18
N ALA A 209 7.94 2.52 -4.73
CA ALA A 209 8.57 2.97 -5.96
C ALA A 209 7.79 2.60 -7.23
N ASP A 210 6.99 1.52 -7.22
CA ASP A 210 6.31 1.02 -8.42
C ASP A 210 4.99 0.30 -8.14
N LEU A 211 4.57 0.22 -6.87
CA LEU A 211 3.41 -0.52 -6.38
C LEU A 211 3.48 -2.03 -6.65
N SER A 212 4.67 -2.58 -6.91
CA SER A 212 4.87 -4.02 -6.94
C SER A 212 4.70 -4.60 -5.54
N VAL A 213 4.25 -5.84 -5.46
CA VAL A 213 4.11 -6.54 -4.18
C VAL A 213 5.35 -7.40 -3.94
N ILE A 214 5.78 -7.44 -2.68
CA ILE A 214 7.00 -8.12 -2.24
C ILE A 214 6.59 -9.34 -1.42
N CYS A 215 7.05 -10.52 -1.85
CA CYS A 215 6.78 -11.77 -1.18
C CYS A 215 7.48 -11.82 0.18
N SER A 216 6.78 -12.39 1.15
CA SER A 216 7.35 -12.83 2.42
C SER A 216 7.08 -14.33 2.55
N GLU A 217 8.10 -15.09 2.89
CA GLU A 217 8.01 -16.54 2.94
C GLU A 217 7.06 -17.00 4.07
N ASN A 218 6.43 -18.14 3.89
CA ASN A 218 5.58 -18.92 4.80
C ASN A 218 5.07 -18.14 6.03
N ASN A 219 3.94 -17.51 5.86
CA ASN A 219 3.30 -16.78 6.94
C ASN A 219 2.16 -17.57 7.55
N HIS A 220 2.05 -17.46 8.86
CA HIS A 220 0.98 -18.04 9.65
C HIS A 220 -0.03 -16.97 10.03
N ARG A 221 -1.31 -17.26 9.84
CA ARG A 221 -2.43 -16.43 10.26
C ARG A 221 -3.26 -17.20 11.26
N LEU A 222 -3.03 -16.91 12.52
CA LEU A 222 -3.76 -17.52 13.62
C LEU A 222 -5.08 -16.79 13.85
N THR A 223 -6.14 -17.57 13.97
CA THR A 223 -7.49 -17.07 14.23
C THR A 223 -8.10 -17.78 15.43
N GLU A 224 -8.55 -17.00 16.39
CA GLU A 224 -9.32 -17.51 17.51
C GLU A 224 -10.75 -17.88 17.05
N VAL A 225 -11.11 -19.13 17.24
CA VAL A 225 -12.41 -19.68 16.81
C VAL A 225 -13.25 -20.29 17.92
N SER A 226 -12.83 -20.13 19.17
CA SER A 226 -13.57 -20.66 20.34
C SER A 226 -15.01 -20.18 20.41
N SER A 227 -15.33 -18.98 19.93
CA SER A 227 -16.69 -18.45 19.79
C SER A 227 -17.55 -19.19 18.76
N LEU A 228 -16.96 -20.07 17.96
CA LEU A 228 -17.63 -20.88 16.94
C LEU A 228 -17.94 -22.28 17.42
N ALA A 229 -17.54 -22.66 18.64
CA ALA A 229 -17.82 -23.98 19.20
C ALA A 229 -19.31 -24.38 19.04
N GLY A 230 -19.55 -25.56 18.52
CA GLY A 230 -20.87 -26.07 18.20
C GLY A 230 -21.59 -25.43 17.01
N LYS A 231 -21.01 -24.45 16.33
CA LYS A 231 -21.58 -23.84 15.12
C LYS A 231 -21.12 -24.59 13.88
N ALA A 232 -21.99 -24.70 12.89
CA ALA A 232 -21.70 -25.30 11.60
C ALA A 232 -21.73 -24.26 10.47
N GLY A 233 -21.06 -24.55 9.36
CA GLY A 233 -21.15 -23.76 8.13
C GLY A 233 -20.62 -22.34 8.30
N GLN A 234 -19.49 -22.17 8.98
CA GLN A 234 -18.87 -20.86 9.19
C GLN A 234 -17.75 -20.64 8.19
N ALA A 235 -17.69 -19.44 7.63
CA ALA A 235 -16.63 -19.01 6.73
C ALA A 235 -15.71 -17.96 7.38
N MET A 236 -14.41 -18.05 7.10
CA MET A 236 -13.41 -17.09 7.52
C MET A 236 -12.82 -16.41 6.30
N THR A 237 -12.59 -15.11 6.39
CA THR A 237 -12.11 -14.31 5.26
C THR A 237 -10.76 -13.67 5.57
N TYR A 238 -9.86 -13.76 4.61
CA TYR A 238 -8.51 -13.17 4.66
C TYR A 238 -8.25 -12.38 3.39
N PHE A 239 -7.49 -11.30 3.52
CA PHE A 239 -6.99 -10.55 2.37
C PHE A 239 -5.52 -10.90 2.13
N VAL A 240 -5.16 -11.10 0.88
CA VAL A 240 -3.81 -11.48 0.45
C VAL A 240 -3.38 -10.53 -0.66
N LEU A 241 -2.24 -9.86 -0.50
CA LEU A 241 -1.66 -9.07 -1.59
C LEU A 241 -1.28 -9.98 -2.76
N VAL A 242 -1.54 -9.52 -3.99
CA VAL A 242 -1.35 -10.33 -5.19
C VAL A 242 -0.58 -9.55 -6.24
N PRO A 243 0.50 -10.11 -6.83
CA PRO A 243 1.16 -9.51 -7.99
C PRO A 243 0.19 -9.38 -9.18
N ALA A 244 0.52 -8.53 -10.15
CA ALA A 244 -0.38 -8.23 -11.27
C ALA A 244 -0.74 -9.48 -12.10
N GLU A 245 0.21 -10.39 -12.24
CA GLU A 245 0.07 -11.67 -12.96
C GLU A 245 -0.66 -12.76 -12.16
N GLY A 246 -0.97 -12.50 -10.88
CA GLY A 246 -1.46 -13.54 -9.98
C GLY A 246 -0.35 -14.47 -9.47
N TYR A 247 -0.68 -15.43 -8.62
CA TYR A 247 0.24 -16.50 -8.20
C TYR A 247 -0.53 -17.70 -7.66
N THR A 248 0.18 -18.80 -7.46
CA THR A 248 -0.32 -20.00 -6.78
C THR A 248 0.58 -20.36 -5.61
N THR A 249 -0.02 -20.91 -4.55
CA THR A 249 0.71 -21.40 -3.39
C THR A 249 -0.06 -22.52 -2.73
N ASP A 250 0.63 -23.33 -1.94
CA ASP A 250 -0.03 -24.28 -1.07
C ASP A 250 -0.59 -23.56 0.16
N VAL A 251 -1.79 -23.95 0.58
CA VAL A 251 -2.44 -23.42 1.78
C VAL A 251 -2.57 -24.54 2.79
N THR A 252 -1.88 -24.45 3.91
CA THR A 252 -1.99 -25.40 5.01
C THR A 252 -2.93 -24.83 6.08
N ILE A 253 -3.93 -25.60 6.43
CA ILE A 253 -4.96 -25.28 7.42
C ILE A 253 -4.77 -26.20 8.61
N THR A 254 -4.46 -25.64 9.77
CA THR A 254 -4.28 -26.39 11.03
C THR A 254 -5.32 -25.96 12.04
N THR A 255 -6.01 -26.91 12.64
CA THR A 255 -7.05 -26.66 13.64
C THR A 255 -6.62 -27.23 15.00
N ASN A 256 -6.79 -26.45 16.07
CA ASN A 256 -6.33 -26.81 17.40
C ASN A 256 -7.46 -26.70 18.44
N SER A 257 -7.32 -27.49 19.51
CA SER A 257 -8.17 -27.41 20.72
C SER A 257 -7.62 -26.38 21.71
N THR A 258 -8.45 -26.06 22.71
CA THR A 258 -8.07 -25.20 23.85
C THR A 258 -6.93 -25.80 24.70
N ALA A 259 -6.77 -27.12 24.65
CA ALA A 259 -5.66 -27.82 25.30
C ALA A 259 -4.37 -27.83 24.43
N GLY A 260 -4.37 -27.20 23.25
CA GLY A 260 -3.26 -27.19 22.32
C GLY A 260 -3.11 -28.48 21.51
N THR A 261 -4.09 -29.38 21.57
CA THR A 261 -4.09 -30.59 20.76
C THR A 261 -4.54 -30.24 19.34
N GLN A 262 -3.75 -30.63 18.35
CA GLN A 262 -4.10 -30.47 16.93
C GLN A 262 -5.20 -31.47 16.55
N TYR A 263 -6.32 -30.99 16.03
CA TYR A 263 -7.35 -31.84 15.44
C TYR A 263 -6.96 -32.29 14.04
N ALA A 264 -6.50 -31.36 13.24
CA ALA A 264 -6.15 -31.60 11.86
C ALA A 264 -5.04 -30.66 11.36
N SER A 265 -4.31 -31.11 10.36
CA SER A 265 -3.47 -30.26 9.52
C SER A 265 -3.62 -30.73 8.07
N ILE A 266 -4.10 -29.85 7.22
CA ILE A 266 -4.50 -30.17 5.85
C ILE A 266 -3.81 -29.20 4.92
N THR A 267 -3.10 -29.73 3.92
CA THR A 267 -2.50 -28.90 2.87
C THR A 267 -3.32 -29.02 1.59
N VAL A 268 -3.82 -27.90 1.12
CA VAL A 268 -4.48 -27.76 -0.18
C VAL A 268 -3.44 -27.22 -1.16
N PRO A 269 -3.00 -28.01 -2.13
CA PRO A 269 -1.92 -27.63 -3.03
C PRO A 269 -2.42 -26.70 -4.15
N ASN A 270 -1.50 -25.88 -4.66
CA ASN A 270 -1.69 -25.07 -5.86
C ASN A 270 -2.93 -24.17 -5.81
N VAL A 271 -3.21 -23.53 -4.68
CA VAL A 271 -4.32 -22.60 -4.52
C VAL A 271 -4.01 -21.32 -5.29
N PRO A 272 -4.84 -20.94 -6.27
CA PRO A 272 -4.59 -19.77 -7.11
C PRO A 272 -5.14 -18.50 -6.49
N PHE A 273 -4.39 -17.41 -6.67
CA PHE A 273 -4.78 -16.05 -6.26
C PHE A 273 -4.65 -15.07 -7.43
N ALA A 274 -5.66 -14.24 -7.63
CA ALA A 274 -5.66 -13.14 -8.59
C ALA A 274 -6.27 -11.88 -7.97
N ARG A 275 -5.78 -10.70 -8.37
CA ARG A 275 -6.30 -9.41 -7.89
C ARG A 275 -7.80 -9.31 -8.13
N ASN A 276 -8.50 -8.74 -7.15
CA ASN A 276 -9.95 -8.54 -7.21
C ASN A 276 -10.78 -9.81 -7.43
N LYS A 277 -10.26 -10.97 -7.01
CA LYS A 277 -10.95 -12.27 -7.07
C LYS A 277 -11.09 -12.86 -5.68
N VAL A 278 -12.09 -13.71 -5.51
CA VAL A 278 -12.33 -14.50 -4.31
C VAL A 278 -11.90 -15.94 -4.57
N THR A 279 -10.94 -16.43 -3.79
CA THR A 279 -10.54 -17.82 -3.79
C THR A 279 -11.18 -18.49 -2.58
N THR A 280 -12.04 -19.49 -2.80
CA THR A 280 -12.73 -20.21 -1.74
C THR A 280 -12.17 -21.62 -1.63
N ILE A 281 -11.73 -22.01 -0.42
CA ILE A 281 -11.43 -23.37 -0.05
C ILE A 281 -12.59 -23.88 0.81
N SER A 282 -13.34 -24.84 0.31
CA SER A 282 -14.53 -25.38 0.98
C SER A 282 -14.33 -26.85 1.33
N GLY A 283 -14.66 -27.25 2.55
CA GLY A 283 -14.48 -28.62 3.00
C GLY A 283 -14.74 -28.82 4.49
N THR A 284 -14.40 -30.03 4.96
CA THR A 284 -14.45 -30.39 6.37
C THR A 284 -13.05 -30.40 6.95
N PHE A 285 -12.79 -29.56 7.94
CA PHE A 285 -11.45 -29.31 8.49
C PHE A 285 -11.21 -30.01 9.82
N TYR A 286 -12.26 -30.49 10.47
CA TYR A 286 -12.20 -31.20 11.75
C TYR A 286 -12.40 -32.71 11.60
N ASN A 287 -13.20 -33.15 10.62
CA ASN A 287 -13.63 -34.55 10.49
C ASN A 287 -12.98 -35.31 9.33
N HIS A 288 -12.09 -34.76 8.54
CA HIS A 288 -11.30 -35.40 7.45
C HIS A 288 -12.06 -36.32 6.44
N GLN A 289 -13.39 -36.36 6.47
CA GLN A 289 -14.14 -37.37 5.73
C GLN A 289 -14.57 -36.99 4.31
N GLN A 290 -14.34 -35.75 3.91
CA GLN A 290 -14.71 -35.28 2.56
C GLN A 290 -13.59 -34.46 1.93
N GLY A 291 -13.43 -34.60 0.62
CA GLY A 291 -12.44 -33.85 -0.15
C GLY A 291 -12.70 -32.34 -0.13
N PHE A 292 -11.64 -31.59 -0.38
CA PHE A 292 -11.72 -30.14 -0.50
C PHE A 292 -12.04 -29.73 -1.93
N SER A 293 -12.76 -28.63 -2.08
CA SER A 293 -12.91 -27.94 -3.35
C SER A 293 -12.26 -26.57 -3.30
N VAL A 294 -11.62 -26.19 -4.40
CA VAL A 294 -11.07 -24.84 -4.59
C VAL A 294 -11.80 -24.20 -5.75
N ALA A 295 -12.34 -23.00 -5.53
CA ALA A 295 -13.01 -22.22 -6.57
C ALA A 295 -12.49 -20.79 -6.57
N ILE A 296 -12.32 -20.24 -7.78
CA ILE A 296 -12.11 -18.80 -7.98
C ILE A 296 -13.42 -18.21 -8.48
N ASN A 297 -13.82 -17.08 -7.87
CA ASN A 297 -15.00 -16.35 -8.22
C ASN A 297 -14.66 -14.87 -8.53
N ASP A 298 -15.31 -14.32 -9.55
CA ASP A 298 -15.22 -12.92 -9.92
C ASP A 298 -16.03 -12.01 -8.99
N THR A 299 -16.97 -12.56 -8.26
CA THR A 299 -17.84 -11.80 -7.35
C THR A 299 -17.16 -11.67 -6.00
N TRP A 300 -16.79 -10.46 -5.66
CA TRP A 300 -16.37 -10.09 -4.33
C TRP A 300 -17.60 -10.08 -3.42
N ASP A 301 -17.70 -11.04 -2.51
CA ASP A 301 -18.88 -11.20 -1.68
C ASP A 301 -19.20 -9.94 -0.87
N ALA A 302 -20.45 -9.47 -1.05
CA ALA A 302 -21.12 -8.67 -0.04
C ALA A 302 -21.39 -9.60 1.15
N GLU A 303 -20.83 -9.28 2.30
CA GLU A 303 -20.80 -10.05 3.54
C GLU A 303 -22.10 -10.82 3.86
N GLY A 304 -22.06 -12.13 3.65
CA GLY A 304 -22.83 -13.10 4.42
C GLY A 304 -22.12 -13.41 5.75
N ASN A 305 -22.54 -14.38 6.51
CA ASN A 305 -22.02 -14.80 7.82
C ASN A 305 -20.49 -15.07 7.84
N THR A 306 -19.69 -14.10 7.40
CA THR A 306 -18.25 -14.19 7.26
C THR A 306 -17.61 -13.50 8.45
N ILE A 307 -16.74 -14.22 9.16
CA ILE A 307 -15.90 -13.63 10.19
C ILE A 307 -14.75 -12.96 9.47
N ASN A 308 -14.77 -11.63 9.43
CA ASN A 308 -13.61 -10.85 8.99
C ASN A 308 -12.56 -10.88 10.09
N ILE A 309 -11.40 -11.37 9.75
CA ILE A 309 -10.30 -11.54 10.68
C ILE A 309 -9.14 -10.64 10.28
#